data_0a9e07242f0268b5a6d7e7856e3aaece
#
_entry.id   0a9e07242f0268b5a6d7e7856e3aaece
#
_cell.length_a   1.000
_cell.length_b   1.000
_cell.length_c   1.000
_cell.angle_alpha   90.00
_cell.angle_beta   90.00
_cell.angle_gamma   90.00
#
_symmetry.space_group_name_H-M   'P 1'
#
loop_
_entity.id
_entity.type
_entity.pdbx_description
1 polymer ?
#
loop_
_entity_poly.entity_id
_entity_poly.type
_entity_poly.pdbx_seq_one_letter_code
_entity_poly.pdbx_strand_id
1 'polypeptide(L)'
;MNVEIPLQIRDSAAQLGAGVPYALKVLAGRLADDPDMGEASGLPGIRSVTVDGDQFEDCPMLTVGYIREPDRIEIRYVNPGTSSQPAVREHSEDQSTQRRRPAAEAGAVREIADAWQRITRWLESNAPDSYGALRAGADTADIAALDDGLSTRIPAELSALWLLTGGDDGGNGWGCLPGNRALMNLDAVAATYRLKMDDRVNQDVLNVDRPDGDSVIVWKPTWIPVVALGPTDSTAGLYLDTATGRLGQWSRYNEAPREELDTLVTYLEKAADMLEAPALAVGDKPGLIGGALVWLSSVDPTQEERWRPWTG
;
A
#
# COMPACT_ATOMS: atom_id res chain seq x y z
N MET A 1 -3.11 -25.48 28.36
CA MET A 1 -2.04 -25.40 27.35
C MET A 1 -1.36 -24.04 27.44
N ASN A 2 -0.07 -23.91 27.05
CA ASN A 2 0.58 -22.57 27.07
C ASN A 2 0.13 -21.76 25.87
N VAL A 3 -0.21 -20.48 26.08
CA VAL A 3 -0.61 -19.56 25.00
C VAL A 3 0.41 -18.43 24.90
N GLU A 4 1.05 -18.34 23.75
CA GLU A 4 2.08 -17.35 23.45
C GLU A 4 1.48 -16.20 22.63
N ILE A 5 1.72 -14.96 23.10
CA ILE A 5 1.36 -13.74 22.38
C ILE A 5 2.68 -13.04 22.00
N PRO A 6 3.11 -13.10 20.73
CA PRO A 6 4.35 -12.44 20.26
C PRO A 6 4.34 -10.94 20.55
N LEU A 7 5.52 -10.36 20.76
CA LEU A 7 5.67 -8.92 21.06
C LEU A 7 5.02 -8.04 19.99
N GLN A 8 5.21 -8.39 18.72
CA GLN A 8 4.61 -7.66 17.59
C GLN A 8 3.08 -7.60 17.67
N ILE A 9 2.45 -8.71 18.11
CA ILE A 9 0.98 -8.78 18.28
C ILE A 9 0.54 -7.93 19.47
N ARG A 10 1.34 -7.88 20.55
CA ARG A 10 1.05 -7.01 21.70
C ARG A 10 1.12 -5.53 21.35
N ASP A 11 2.11 -5.16 20.55
CA ASP A 11 2.31 -3.77 20.10
C ASP A 11 1.17 -3.35 19.15
N SER A 12 0.79 -4.22 18.19
CA SER A 12 -0.36 -3.98 17.32
C SER A 12 -1.68 -3.91 18.11
N ALA A 13 -1.87 -4.78 19.10
CA ALA A 13 -3.05 -4.78 19.96
C ALA A 13 -3.22 -3.46 20.74
N ALA A 14 -2.12 -2.91 21.25
CA ALA A 14 -2.15 -1.63 21.95
C ALA A 14 -2.56 -0.44 21.07
N GLN A 15 -2.35 -0.54 19.75
CA GLN A 15 -2.77 0.48 18.78
C GLN A 15 -4.26 0.41 18.42
N LEU A 16 -4.91 -0.74 18.66
CA LEU A 16 -6.33 -0.94 18.33
C LEU A 16 -7.29 -0.44 19.39
N GLY A 17 -6.80 -0.16 20.63
CA GLY A 17 -7.59 0.35 21.75
C GLY A 17 -6.98 -0.06 23.09
N ALA A 18 -7.18 0.76 24.13
CA ALA A 18 -6.57 0.54 25.43
C ALA A 18 -7.03 -0.77 26.12
N GLY A 19 -8.23 -1.24 25.81
CA GLY A 19 -8.79 -2.51 26.33
C GLY A 19 -8.33 -3.76 25.57
N VAL A 20 -7.77 -3.62 24.38
CA VAL A 20 -7.41 -4.77 23.51
C VAL A 20 -6.35 -5.68 24.13
N PRO A 21 -5.26 -5.19 24.77
CA PRO A 21 -4.30 -6.05 25.44
C PRO A 21 -4.92 -6.91 26.57
N TYR A 22 -5.90 -6.36 27.27
CA TYR A 22 -6.62 -7.08 28.31
C TYR A 22 -7.57 -8.14 27.71
N ALA A 23 -8.30 -7.79 26.66
CA ALA A 23 -9.16 -8.71 25.91
C ALA A 23 -8.37 -9.92 25.39
N LEU A 24 -7.17 -9.70 24.83
CA LEU A 24 -6.27 -10.76 24.39
C LEU A 24 -5.77 -11.64 25.52
N LYS A 25 -5.51 -11.08 26.69
CA LYS A 25 -5.11 -11.87 27.88
C LYS A 25 -6.26 -12.78 28.37
N VAL A 26 -7.49 -12.27 28.35
CA VAL A 26 -8.69 -13.06 28.66
C VAL A 26 -8.88 -14.18 27.64
N LEU A 27 -8.75 -13.86 26.35
CA LEU A 27 -8.82 -14.86 25.28
C LEU A 27 -7.74 -15.94 25.43
N ALA A 28 -6.50 -15.56 25.74
CA ALA A 28 -5.41 -16.50 25.95
C ALA A 28 -5.73 -17.49 27.10
N GLY A 29 -6.38 -17.04 28.19
CA GLY A 29 -6.88 -17.92 29.23
C GLY A 29 -7.92 -18.92 28.71
N ARG A 30 -8.89 -18.45 27.92
CA ARG A 30 -9.93 -19.32 27.33
C ARG A 30 -9.36 -20.34 26.34
N LEU A 31 -8.39 -19.94 25.51
CA LEU A 31 -7.69 -20.84 24.58
C LEU A 31 -6.82 -21.87 25.32
N ALA A 32 -6.28 -21.55 26.49
CA ALA A 32 -5.54 -22.51 27.30
C ALA A 32 -6.45 -23.61 27.80
N ASP A 33 -7.73 -23.29 28.15
CA ASP A 33 -8.74 -24.23 28.63
C ASP A 33 -9.41 -25.00 27.48
N ASP A 34 -9.71 -24.33 26.37
CA ASP A 34 -10.31 -24.93 25.16
C ASP A 34 -9.50 -24.57 23.91
N PRO A 35 -8.49 -25.37 23.55
CA PRO A 35 -7.62 -25.12 22.41
C PRO A 35 -8.31 -25.19 21.04
N ASP A 36 -9.49 -25.78 20.97
CA ASP A 36 -10.24 -25.99 19.73
C ASP A 36 -11.40 -25.00 19.56
N MET A 37 -11.54 -24.05 20.47
CA MET A 37 -12.50 -22.97 20.32
C MET A 37 -12.19 -22.15 19.04
N GLY A 38 -13.23 -21.69 18.35
CA GLY A 38 -13.07 -20.95 17.11
C GLY A 38 -13.17 -21.83 15.84
N GLU A 39 -13.26 -21.18 14.70
CA GLU A 39 -13.48 -21.82 13.41
C GLU A 39 -12.18 -21.88 12.60
N ALA A 40 -12.13 -22.76 11.58
CA ALA A 40 -11.03 -22.77 10.63
C ALA A 40 -11.01 -21.42 9.88
N SER A 41 -9.91 -20.69 9.92
CA SER A 41 -9.73 -19.49 9.12
C SER A 41 -9.47 -19.87 7.66
N GLY A 42 -9.62 -18.92 6.72
CA GLY A 42 -9.25 -19.15 5.33
C GLY A 42 -7.74 -19.39 5.09
N LEU A 43 -6.92 -19.39 6.16
CA LEU A 43 -5.48 -19.60 6.11
C LEU A 43 -5.14 -21.02 6.61
N PRO A 44 -4.26 -21.78 5.91
CA PRO A 44 -3.90 -23.15 6.28
C PRO A 44 -3.33 -23.23 7.70
N GLY A 45 -3.90 -24.11 8.52
CA GLY A 45 -3.42 -24.35 9.89
C GLY A 45 -3.76 -23.27 10.90
N ILE A 46 -4.44 -22.19 10.52
CA ILE A 46 -4.88 -21.11 11.41
C ILE A 46 -6.35 -21.28 11.74
N ARG A 47 -6.68 -21.18 13.02
CA ARG A 47 -8.04 -21.04 13.52
C ARG A 47 -8.31 -19.60 13.89
N SER A 48 -9.54 -19.14 13.75
CA SER A 48 -9.96 -17.80 14.14
C SER A 48 -11.06 -17.81 15.17
N VAL A 49 -11.02 -16.85 16.08
CA VAL A 49 -12.04 -16.62 17.09
C VAL A 49 -12.40 -15.14 17.13
N THR A 50 -13.68 -14.87 17.26
CA THR A 50 -14.18 -13.49 17.44
C THR A 50 -14.28 -13.19 18.94
N VAL A 51 -13.75 -12.03 19.34
CA VAL A 51 -13.86 -11.49 20.69
C VAL A 51 -14.80 -10.30 20.63
N ASP A 52 -15.89 -10.38 21.39
CA ASP A 52 -16.84 -9.29 21.52
C ASP A 52 -16.21 -8.14 22.31
N GLY A 53 -16.04 -6.99 21.66
CA GLY A 53 -15.42 -5.81 22.25
C GLY A 53 -16.27 -5.15 23.34
N ASP A 54 -17.61 -5.31 23.29
CA ASP A 54 -18.56 -4.69 24.22
C ASP A 54 -18.34 -5.15 25.69
N GLN A 55 -17.59 -6.24 25.89
CA GLN A 55 -17.21 -6.75 27.21
C GLN A 55 -15.99 -6.03 27.83
N PHE A 56 -15.34 -5.16 27.09
CA PHE A 56 -14.10 -4.49 27.49
C PHE A 56 -14.17 -2.99 27.18
N GLU A 57 -13.67 -2.18 28.09
CA GLU A 57 -13.62 -0.73 27.90
C GLU A 57 -12.60 -0.39 26.80
N ASP A 58 -12.98 0.46 25.83
CA ASP A 58 -12.14 0.87 24.69
C ASP A 58 -11.56 -0.32 23.90
N CYS A 59 -12.42 -1.29 23.57
CA CYS A 59 -12.05 -2.45 22.79
C CYS A 59 -13.05 -2.64 21.62
N PRO A 60 -12.63 -2.57 20.38
CA PRO A 60 -13.50 -2.94 19.26
C PRO A 60 -13.76 -4.45 19.25
N MET A 61 -14.75 -4.90 18.50
CA MET A 61 -14.85 -6.33 18.16
C MET A 61 -13.55 -6.76 17.49
N LEU A 62 -12.99 -7.92 17.90
CA LEU A 62 -11.73 -8.42 17.37
C LEU A 62 -11.90 -9.78 16.69
N THR A 63 -11.20 -9.98 15.59
CA THR A 63 -10.94 -11.30 15.02
C THR A 63 -9.49 -11.68 15.32
N VAL A 64 -9.30 -12.74 16.08
CA VAL A 64 -7.98 -13.21 16.50
C VAL A 64 -7.68 -14.55 15.85
N GLY A 65 -6.59 -14.62 15.09
CA GLY A 65 -6.11 -15.86 14.48
C GLY A 65 -4.98 -16.50 15.29
N TYR A 66 -5.02 -17.82 15.45
CA TYR A 66 -4.02 -18.56 16.19
C TYR A 66 -3.70 -19.91 15.54
N ILE A 67 -2.49 -20.41 15.79
CA ILE A 67 -2.05 -21.76 15.43
C ILE A 67 -1.99 -22.60 16.68
N ARG A 68 -2.53 -23.83 16.62
CA ARG A 68 -2.39 -24.84 17.63
C ARG A 68 -1.23 -25.75 17.28
N GLU A 69 -0.22 -25.78 18.13
CA GLU A 69 0.87 -26.76 18.12
C GLU A 69 0.64 -27.83 19.21
N PRO A 70 1.36 -28.95 19.22
CA PRO A 70 1.14 -30.03 20.17
C PRO A 70 1.24 -29.64 21.65
N ASP A 71 2.08 -28.66 21.97
CA ASP A 71 2.41 -28.22 23.34
C ASP A 71 2.04 -26.77 23.65
N ARG A 72 1.74 -25.96 22.61
CA ARG A 72 1.42 -24.54 22.76
C ARG A 72 0.41 -24.04 21.73
N ILE A 73 -0.14 -22.87 22.00
CA ILE A 73 -0.94 -22.08 21.06
C ILE A 73 -0.19 -20.77 20.84
N GLU A 74 -0.07 -20.33 19.59
CA GLU A 74 0.53 -19.05 19.25
C GLU A 74 -0.47 -18.16 18.53
N ILE A 75 -0.68 -16.95 19.04
CA ILE A 75 -1.53 -15.94 18.37
C ILE A 75 -0.75 -15.35 17.21
N ARG A 76 -1.34 -15.38 16.02
CA ARG A 76 -0.72 -14.97 14.76
C ARG A 76 -1.15 -13.60 14.29
N TYR A 77 -2.40 -13.21 14.49
CA TYR A 77 -2.88 -11.89 14.15
C TYR A 77 -4.05 -11.46 15.03
N VAL A 78 -4.24 -10.15 15.12
CA VAL A 78 -5.38 -9.50 15.76
C VAL A 78 -5.85 -8.39 14.84
N ASN A 79 -7.09 -8.49 14.36
CA ASN A 79 -7.70 -7.50 13.49
C ASN A 79 -9.01 -7.00 14.12
N PRO A 80 -9.40 -5.74 13.90
CA PRO A 80 -10.76 -5.30 14.24
C PRO A 80 -11.77 -6.14 13.44
N GLY A 81 -12.68 -6.77 14.16
CA GLY A 81 -13.72 -7.61 13.57
C GLY A 81 -14.82 -6.75 12.91
N THR A 82 -15.30 -7.17 11.77
CA THR A 82 -16.57 -6.68 11.24
C THR A 82 -17.72 -7.44 11.88
N SER A 83 -18.67 -6.72 12.49
CA SER A 83 -19.84 -7.30 13.14
C SER A 83 -20.68 -8.11 12.15
N SER A 84 -20.62 -9.42 12.24
CA SER A 84 -21.55 -10.32 11.54
C SER A 84 -22.67 -10.69 12.51
N GLN A 85 -23.76 -9.93 12.51
CA GLN A 85 -25.01 -10.41 13.11
C GLN A 85 -25.77 -11.29 12.10
N PRO A 86 -26.43 -12.38 12.54
CA PRO A 86 -27.19 -13.25 11.65
C PRO A 86 -28.40 -12.52 11.07
N ALA A 87 -28.59 -12.76 9.79
CA ALA A 87 -29.61 -12.17 8.93
C ALA A 87 -31.04 -12.33 9.43
N VAL A 88 -31.67 -11.24 9.83
CA VAL A 88 -33.10 -10.95 9.57
C VAL A 88 -33.26 -9.44 9.49
N ARG A 89 -33.08 -8.89 8.30
CA ARG A 89 -33.73 -7.68 7.78
C ARG A 89 -33.11 -7.34 6.41
N GLU A 90 -33.63 -7.99 5.40
CA GLU A 90 -33.47 -7.57 4.01
C GLU A 90 -34.02 -6.14 3.87
N HIS A 91 -33.33 -5.29 3.14
CA HIS A 91 -33.70 -4.02 2.53
C HIS A 91 -33.19 -2.68 3.10
N SER A 92 -32.27 -2.63 4.08
CA SER A 92 -31.71 -1.29 4.48
C SER A 92 -30.18 -1.19 4.47
N GLU A 93 -29.43 -2.29 4.41
CA GLU A 93 -27.95 -2.26 4.50
C GLU A 93 -27.26 -1.95 3.17
N ASP A 94 -27.91 -2.30 2.04
CA ASP A 94 -27.34 -2.07 0.70
C ASP A 94 -27.24 -0.57 0.38
N GLN A 95 -28.16 0.26 0.88
CA GLN A 95 -28.13 1.72 0.66
C GLN A 95 -27.10 2.46 1.50
N SER A 96 -26.75 1.96 2.69
CA SER A 96 -25.76 2.64 3.58
C SER A 96 -24.33 2.31 3.18
N THR A 97 -24.06 1.08 2.76
CA THR A 97 -22.75 0.65 2.25
C THR A 97 -22.49 1.27 0.87
N GLN A 98 -23.52 1.33 0.02
CA GLN A 98 -23.47 1.94 -1.30
C GLN A 98 -23.30 3.47 -1.24
N ARG A 99 -23.80 4.15 -0.19
CA ARG A 99 -23.58 5.59 0.06
C ARG A 99 -22.23 5.90 0.71
N ARG A 100 -21.61 4.97 1.46
CA ARG A 100 -20.29 5.16 2.08
C ARG A 100 -19.16 5.09 1.07
N ARG A 101 -19.24 4.22 0.07
CA ARG A 101 -18.22 4.10 -0.99
C ARG A 101 -17.99 5.42 -1.74
N PRO A 102 -18.99 6.10 -2.32
CA PRO A 102 -18.77 7.35 -3.04
C PRO A 102 -18.21 8.48 -2.15
N ALA A 103 -18.56 8.52 -0.87
CA ALA A 103 -18.05 9.54 0.06
C ALA A 103 -16.57 9.28 0.41
N ALA A 104 -16.18 8.02 0.60
CA ALA A 104 -14.78 7.63 0.85
C ALA A 104 -13.91 7.87 -0.41
N GLU A 105 -14.41 7.51 -1.59
CA GLU A 105 -13.74 7.78 -2.87
C GLU A 105 -13.56 9.29 -3.10
N ALA A 106 -14.58 10.11 -2.84
CA ALA A 106 -14.49 11.55 -2.94
C ALA A 106 -13.56 12.17 -1.88
N GLY A 107 -13.37 11.51 -0.73
CA GLY A 107 -12.34 11.83 0.27
C GLY A 107 -10.96 11.59 -0.28
N ALA A 108 -10.67 10.37 -0.73
CA ALA A 108 -9.37 9.98 -1.27
C ALA A 108 -8.95 10.83 -2.48
N VAL A 109 -9.90 11.18 -3.37
CA VAL A 109 -9.63 12.09 -4.50
C VAL A 109 -9.16 13.46 -4.02
N ARG A 110 -9.79 14.03 -2.96
CA ARG A 110 -9.36 15.31 -2.41
C ARG A 110 -7.99 15.23 -1.74
N GLU A 111 -7.74 14.20 -0.95
CA GLU A 111 -6.47 13.96 -0.28
C GLU A 111 -5.32 13.80 -1.28
N ILE A 112 -5.54 13.08 -2.39
CA ILE A 112 -4.58 13.00 -3.51
C ILE A 112 -4.29 14.38 -4.10
N ALA A 113 -5.34 15.17 -4.37
CA ALA A 113 -5.18 16.49 -4.97
C ALA A 113 -4.42 17.43 -4.02
N ASP A 114 -4.74 17.41 -2.74
CA ASP A 114 -4.09 18.23 -1.73
C ASP A 114 -2.60 17.83 -1.56
N ALA A 115 -2.30 16.54 -1.45
CA ALA A 115 -0.93 16.05 -1.32
C ALA A 115 -0.10 16.39 -2.57
N TRP A 116 -0.66 16.14 -3.77
CA TRP A 116 0.03 16.46 -5.02
C TRP A 116 0.25 17.96 -5.19
N GLN A 117 -0.71 18.80 -4.82
CA GLN A 117 -0.57 20.26 -4.86
C GLN A 117 0.54 20.75 -3.91
N ARG A 118 0.70 20.15 -2.74
CA ARG A 118 1.78 20.47 -1.81
C ARG A 118 3.14 20.16 -2.45
N ILE A 119 3.30 18.97 -3.03
CA ILE A 119 4.52 18.55 -3.74
C ILE A 119 4.84 19.53 -4.88
N THR A 120 3.89 19.78 -5.77
CA THR A 120 4.11 20.63 -6.96
C THR A 120 4.41 22.07 -6.60
N ARG A 121 3.74 22.63 -5.60
CA ARG A 121 4.05 23.98 -5.09
C ARG A 121 5.45 24.07 -4.51
N TRP A 122 5.87 23.03 -3.79
CA TRP A 122 7.23 22.97 -3.28
C TRP A 122 8.26 22.88 -4.42
N LEU A 123 8.03 22.02 -5.42
CA LEU A 123 8.89 21.88 -6.58
C LEU A 123 9.01 23.18 -7.38
N GLU A 124 7.89 23.86 -7.66
CA GLU A 124 7.86 25.14 -8.35
C GLU A 124 8.74 26.19 -7.68
N SER A 125 8.71 26.21 -6.34
CA SER A 125 9.44 27.20 -5.55
C SER A 125 10.93 26.85 -5.35
N ASN A 126 11.30 25.58 -5.28
CA ASN A 126 12.60 25.14 -4.80
C ASN A 126 13.39 24.29 -5.79
N ALA A 127 12.72 23.60 -6.71
CA ALA A 127 13.33 22.66 -7.66
C ALA A 127 12.73 22.82 -9.05
N PRO A 128 12.96 23.96 -9.73
CA PRO A 128 12.29 24.31 -10.98
C PRO A 128 12.57 23.31 -12.12
N ASP A 129 13.72 22.65 -12.13
CA ASP A 129 14.03 21.63 -13.15
C ASP A 129 13.16 20.37 -12.95
N SER A 130 12.92 19.97 -11.70
CA SER A 130 11.98 18.87 -11.39
C SER A 130 10.53 19.27 -11.67
N TYR A 131 10.15 20.52 -11.34
CA TYR A 131 8.81 21.01 -11.66
C TYR A 131 8.56 21.04 -13.17
N GLY A 132 9.53 21.52 -13.94
CA GLY A 132 9.45 21.58 -15.41
C GLY A 132 9.44 20.21 -16.10
N ALA A 133 9.87 19.15 -15.39
CA ALA A 133 9.85 17.77 -15.88
C ALA A 133 8.50 17.06 -15.64
N LEU A 134 7.61 17.63 -14.85
CA LEU A 134 6.26 17.09 -14.66
C LEU A 134 5.44 17.31 -15.93
N ARG A 135 4.78 16.26 -16.37
CA ARG A 135 3.84 16.35 -17.51
C ARG A 135 2.54 17.01 -17.06
N ALA A 136 1.90 17.74 -17.98
CA ALA A 136 0.52 18.16 -17.77
C ALA A 136 -0.40 16.97 -17.52
N GLY A 137 -1.52 17.22 -16.82
CA GLY A 137 -2.51 16.18 -16.55
C GLY A 137 -2.96 15.47 -17.83
N ALA A 138 -3.21 14.16 -17.71
CA ALA A 138 -3.70 13.35 -18.82
C ALA A 138 -5.16 13.67 -19.14
N ASP A 139 -5.56 13.44 -20.38
CA ASP A 139 -6.95 13.57 -20.78
C ASP A 139 -7.80 12.41 -20.25
N THR A 140 -9.06 12.70 -19.95
CA THR A 140 -10.02 11.68 -19.48
C THR A 140 -10.19 10.54 -20.49
N ALA A 141 -10.07 10.82 -21.78
CA ALA A 141 -10.15 9.83 -22.85
C ALA A 141 -8.97 8.85 -22.81
N ASP A 142 -7.76 9.34 -22.51
CA ASP A 142 -6.56 8.51 -22.42
C ASP A 142 -6.62 7.61 -21.17
N ILE A 143 -7.11 8.14 -20.03
CA ILE A 143 -7.34 7.35 -18.82
C ILE A 143 -8.40 6.27 -19.07
N ALA A 144 -9.49 6.59 -19.77
CA ALA A 144 -10.51 5.61 -20.13
C ALA A 144 -9.97 4.52 -21.07
N ALA A 145 -9.13 4.89 -22.05
CA ALA A 145 -8.49 3.93 -22.94
C ALA A 145 -7.52 3.00 -22.20
N LEU A 146 -6.82 3.51 -21.19
CA LEU A 146 -6.01 2.68 -20.30
C LEU A 146 -6.90 1.74 -19.47
N ASP A 147 -8.00 2.23 -18.85
CA ASP A 147 -8.94 1.41 -18.06
C ASP A 147 -9.50 0.24 -18.88
N ASP A 148 -9.84 0.49 -20.14
CA ASP A 148 -10.30 -0.55 -21.06
C ASP A 148 -9.20 -1.60 -21.39
N GLY A 149 -7.94 -1.22 -21.32
CA GLY A 149 -6.79 -2.10 -21.57
C GLY A 149 -6.32 -2.91 -20.35
N LEU A 150 -6.79 -2.59 -19.16
CA LEU A 150 -6.43 -3.29 -17.94
C LEU A 150 -7.45 -4.39 -17.61
N SER A 151 -7.03 -5.42 -16.88
CA SER A 151 -7.92 -6.47 -16.36
C SER A 151 -8.58 -6.10 -15.02
N THR A 152 -8.48 -4.85 -14.62
CA THR A 152 -9.02 -4.30 -13.38
C THR A 152 -9.45 -2.85 -13.60
N ARG A 153 -10.32 -2.33 -12.76
CA ARG A 153 -10.74 -0.93 -12.82
C ARG A 153 -9.71 -0.01 -12.18
N ILE A 154 -9.48 1.14 -12.80
CA ILE A 154 -8.64 2.19 -12.23
C ILE A 154 -9.38 2.84 -11.05
N PRO A 155 -8.80 2.85 -9.84
CA PRO A 155 -9.38 3.54 -8.69
C PRO A 155 -9.50 5.05 -8.90
N ALA A 156 -10.50 5.67 -8.27
CA ALA A 156 -10.80 7.09 -8.44
C ALA A 156 -9.63 8.01 -8.02
N GLU A 157 -8.89 7.64 -6.96
CA GLU A 157 -7.71 8.36 -6.50
C GLU A 157 -6.56 8.31 -7.51
N LEU A 158 -6.37 7.19 -8.21
CA LEU A 158 -5.33 7.08 -9.24
C LEU A 158 -5.72 7.86 -10.50
N SER A 159 -6.98 7.79 -10.90
CA SER A 159 -7.52 8.63 -11.99
C SER A 159 -7.36 10.10 -11.67
N ALA A 160 -7.65 10.51 -10.43
CA ALA A 160 -7.49 11.89 -9.99
C ALA A 160 -6.03 12.36 -10.07
N LEU A 161 -5.07 11.50 -9.67
CA LEU A 161 -3.65 11.81 -9.79
C LEU A 161 -3.24 12.03 -11.25
N TRP A 162 -3.67 11.14 -12.16
CA TRP A 162 -3.33 11.29 -13.59
C TRP A 162 -3.99 12.48 -14.25
N LEU A 163 -5.17 12.92 -13.79
CA LEU A 163 -5.76 14.19 -14.25
C LEU A 163 -4.96 15.43 -13.79
N LEU A 164 -4.19 15.31 -12.72
CA LEU A 164 -3.32 16.39 -12.21
C LEU A 164 -1.93 16.36 -12.85
N THR A 165 -1.43 15.17 -13.22
CA THR A 165 -0.13 14.98 -13.83
C THR A 165 -0.10 13.76 -14.75
N GLY A 166 0.35 13.92 -15.97
CA GLY A 166 0.52 12.82 -16.93
C GLY A 166 1.80 12.00 -16.72
N GLY A 167 2.51 12.21 -15.61
CA GLY A 167 3.76 11.53 -15.28
C GLY A 167 4.91 12.47 -14.95
N ASP A 168 6.08 11.91 -14.71
CA ASP A 168 7.31 12.62 -14.36
C ASP A 168 8.45 12.15 -15.29
N ASP A 169 8.94 13.04 -16.14
CA ASP A 169 10.06 12.78 -17.04
C ASP A 169 11.42 12.96 -16.36
N GLY A 170 11.43 13.42 -15.12
CA GLY A 170 12.59 13.56 -14.24
C GLY A 170 13.45 14.78 -14.51
N GLY A 171 13.56 15.66 -13.53
CA GLY A 171 14.50 16.78 -13.56
C GLY A 171 15.94 16.26 -13.51
N ASN A 172 16.71 16.51 -14.58
CA ASN A 172 18.09 16.04 -14.71
C ASN A 172 18.26 14.51 -14.53
N GLY A 173 17.24 13.73 -14.85
CA GLY A 173 17.25 12.27 -14.76
C GLY A 173 16.76 11.69 -13.43
N TRP A 174 16.33 12.53 -12.47
CA TRP A 174 15.77 12.10 -11.20
C TRP A 174 14.26 12.36 -11.11
N GLY A 175 13.50 11.36 -10.67
CA GLY A 175 12.10 11.54 -10.37
C GLY A 175 11.89 12.32 -9.06
N CYS A 176 10.74 12.95 -8.93
CA CYS A 176 10.43 13.84 -7.80
C CYS A 176 9.98 13.11 -6.53
N LEU A 177 9.74 11.80 -6.57
CA LEU A 177 9.27 11.02 -5.42
C LEU A 177 10.43 10.41 -4.62
N PRO A 178 10.23 10.06 -3.33
CA PRO A 178 11.27 9.47 -2.48
C PRO A 178 12.02 8.32 -3.15
N GLY A 179 13.34 8.33 -3.05
CA GLY A 179 14.23 7.40 -3.76
C GLY A 179 14.45 7.76 -5.22
N ASN A 180 14.27 9.03 -5.61
CA ASN A 180 14.36 9.53 -7.00
C ASN A 180 13.43 8.81 -7.98
N ARG A 181 12.34 8.26 -7.46
CA ARG A 181 11.31 7.57 -8.24
C ARG A 181 10.48 8.55 -9.05
N ALA A 182 9.95 8.07 -10.17
CA ALA A 182 9.14 8.87 -11.09
C ALA A 182 7.72 8.31 -11.20
N LEU A 183 6.72 9.18 -11.24
CA LEU A 183 5.37 8.79 -11.63
C LEU A 183 5.38 8.34 -13.09
N MET A 184 4.81 7.17 -13.35
CA MET A 184 4.73 6.62 -14.69
C MET A 184 3.66 7.33 -15.51
N ASN A 185 3.97 7.64 -16.76
CA ASN A 185 2.96 8.07 -17.72
C ASN A 185 2.08 6.89 -18.18
N LEU A 186 0.91 7.18 -18.75
CA LEU A 186 -0.08 6.17 -19.10
C LEU A 186 0.46 5.11 -20.08
N ASP A 187 1.30 5.51 -21.05
CA ASP A 187 1.91 4.56 -21.99
C ASP A 187 2.88 3.60 -21.28
N ALA A 188 3.69 4.11 -20.37
CA ALA A 188 4.61 3.31 -19.57
C ALA A 188 3.85 2.36 -18.64
N VAL A 189 2.74 2.81 -18.03
CA VAL A 189 1.84 1.98 -17.25
C VAL A 189 1.29 0.83 -18.09
N ALA A 190 0.71 1.15 -19.27
CA ALA A 190 0.14 0.14 -20.16
C ALA A 190 1.19 -0.86 -20.65
N ALA A 191 2.38 -0.40 -20.99
CA ALA A 191 3.46 -1.26 -21.45
C ALA A 191 3.97 -2.18 -20.35
N THR A 192 4.21 -1.64 -19.14
CA THR A 192 4.68 -2.40 -17.98
C THR A 192 3.62 -3.42 -17.52
N TYR A 193 2.34 -3.01 -17.46
CA TYR A 193 1.26 -3.91 -17.09
C TYR A 193 1.17 -5.10 -18.06
N ARG A 194 1.20 -4.86 -19.38
CA ARG A 194 1.19 -5.94 -20.39
C ARG A 194 2.38 -6.88 -20.22
N LEU A 195 3.59 -6.34 -20.10
CA LEU A 195 4.79 -7.15 -19.88
C LEU A 195 4.65 -8.05 -18.64
N LYS A 196 4.15 -7.50 -17.53
CA LYS A 196 3.96 -8.24 -16.28
C LYS A 196 2.85 -9.28 -16.36
N MET A 197 1.79 -9.02 -17.13
CA MET A 197 0.75 -10.00 -17.39
C MET A 197 1.26 -11.16 -18.28
N ASP A 198 2.14 -10.88 -19.24
CA ASP A 198 2.81 -11.92 -20.03
C ASP A 198 3.76 -12.77 -19.17
N ASP A 199 4.55 -12.13 -18.29
CA ASP A 199 5.39 -12.82 -17.30
C ASP A 199 4.54 -13.75 -16.40
N ARG A 200 3.37 -13.28 -15.97
CA ARG A 200 2.43 -14.07 -15.18
C ARG A 200 1.95 -15.32 -15.94
N VAL A 201 1.54 -15.17 -17.20
CA VAL A 201 1.08 -16.32 -18.01
C VAL A 201 2.18 -17.38 -18.12
N ASN A 202 3.44 -16.95 -18.35
CA ASN A 202 4.57 -17.84 -18.40
C ASN A 202 4.81 -18.53 -17.04
N GLN A 203 4.67 -17.80 -15.94
CA GLN A 203 4.84 -18.36 -14.60
C GLN A 203 3.71 -19.32 -14.22
N ASP A 204 2.48 -19.04 -14.61
CA ASP A 204 1.32 -19.91 -14.38
C ASP A 204 1.54 -21.28 -15.04
N VAL A 205 2.14 -21.33 -16.23
CA VAL A 205 2.55 -22.58 -16.89
C VAL A 205 3.59 -23.35 -16.06
N LEU A 206 4.57 -22.64 -15.48
CA LEU A 206 5.60 -23.26 -14.63
C LEU A 206 5.05 -23.70 -13.26
N ASN A 207 3.94 -23.10 -12.80
CA ASN A 207 3.29 -23.47 -11.55
C ASN A 207 2.41 -24.72 -11.66
N VAL A 208 2.03 -25.16 -12.87
CA VAL A 208 1.11 -26.31 -13.08
C VAL A 208 1.61 -27.58 -12.38
N ASP A 209 2.92 -27.81 -12.38
CA ASP A 209 3.53 -29.00 -11.78
C ASP A 209 4.02 -28.77 -10.34
N ARG A 210 3.76 -27.60 -9.75
CA ARG A 210 4.16 -27.26 -8.37
C ARG A 210 3.05 -27.61 -7.38
N PRO A 211 3.40 -28.05 -6.15
CA PRO A 211 2.41 -28.14 -5.06
C PRO A 211 1.79 -26.76 -4.79
N ASP A 212 0.50 -26.72 -4.39
CA ASP A 212 -0.27 -25.49 -4.15
C ASP A 212 0.44 -24.49 -3.20
N GLY A 213 1.27 -24.97 -2.26
CA GLY A 213 2.03 -24.12 -1.33
C GLY A 213 3.32 -23.53 -1.92
N ASP A 214 3.78 -24.02 -3.07
CA ASP A 214 5.05 -23.61 -3.70
C ASP A 214 4.84 -22.76 -4.96
N SER A 215 3.60 -22.37 -5.26
CA SER A 215 3.27 -21.51 -6.38
C SER A 215 3.87 -20.12 -6.23
N VAL A 216 4.58 -19.66 -7.25
CA VAL A 216 5.18 -18.32 -7.28
C VAL A 216 4.21 -17.34 -7.94
N ILE A 217 3.85 -16.29 -7.24
CA ILE A 217 3.05 -15.17 -7.78
C ILE A 217 4.01 -14.07 -8.20
N VAL A 218 4.15 -13.85 -9.49
CA VAL A 218 4.99 -12.76 -10.04
C VAL A 218 4.19 -11.49 -10.30
N TRP A 219 2.89 -11.61 -10.62
CA TRP A 219 1.98 -10.49 -10.85
C TRP A 219 0.53 -10.88 -10.64
N LYS A 220 -0.30 -9.94 -10.16
CA LYS A 220 -1.77 -10.09 -10.08
C LYS A 220 -2.45 -9.14 -11.08
N PRO A 221 -3.59 -9.53 -11.69
CA PRO A 221 -4.35 -8.65 -12.58
C PRO A 221 -4.81 -7.34 -11.90
N THR A 222 -4.95 -7.37 -10.56
CA THR A 222 -5.33 -6.21 -9.75
C THR A 222 -4.19 -5.22 -9.49
N TRP A 223 -2.98 -5.51 -9.91
CA TRP A 223 -1.80 -4.67 -9.66
C TRP A 223 -1.55 -3.73 -10.83
N ILE A 224 -1.72 -2.43 -10.61
CA ILE A 224 -1.45 -1.39 -11.61
C ILE A 224 -0.10 -0.74 -11.29
N PRO A 225 0.91 -0.77 -12.17
CA PRO A 225 2.16 -0.05 -11.95
C PRO A 225 1.89 1.46 -11.94
N VAL A 226 2.44 2.18 -10.97
CA VAL A 226 2.17 3.63 -10.79
C VAL A 226 3.46 4.44 -10.75
N VAL A 227 4.50 3.91 -10.08
CA VAL A 227 5.76 4.61 -9.84
C VAL A 227 6.91 3.74 -10.32
N ALA A 228 7.78 4.27 -11.15
CA ALA A 228 9.00 3.60 -11.62
C ALA A 228 10.20 3.94 -10.72
N LEU A 229 11.26 3.14 -10.78
CA LEU A 229 12.52 3.37 -10.07
C LEU A 229 13.16 4.71 -10.45
N GLY A 230 12.98 5.11 -11.70
CA GLY A 230 13.39 6.40 -12.22
C GLY A 230 12.64 6.72 -13.51
N PRO A 231 12.81 7.91 -14.06
CA PRO A 231 12.07 8.37 -15.25
C PRO A 231 12.24 7.48 -16.48
N THR A 232 13.42 6.87 -16.62
CA THR A 232 13.77 5.97 -17.74
C THR A 232 13.97 4.52 -17.29
N ASP A 233 13.76 4.20 -16.02
CA ASP A 233 13.96 2.87 -15.47
C ASP A 233 12.68 2.32 -14.85
N SER A 234 11.96 1.50 -15.63
CA SER A 234 10.75 0.78 -15.21
C SER A 234 11.04 -0.68 -14.80
N THR A 235 12.30 -1.04 -14.53
CA THR A 235 12.67 -2.40 -14.11
C THR A 235 12.23 -2.73 -12.69
N ALA A 236 12.00 -1.71 -11.87
CA ALA A 236 11.47 -1.79 -10.51
C ALA A 236 10.53 -0.62 -10.23
N GLY A 237 9.72 -0.73 -9.18
CA GLY A 237 8.82 0.37 -8.84
C GLY A 237 7.74 0.00 -7.84
N LEU A 238 6.67 0.82 -7.80
CA LEU A 238 5.50 0.61 -6.96
C LEU A 238 4.26 0.39 -7.82
N TYR A 239 3.52 -0.67 -7.50
CA TYR A 239 2.17 -0.91 -8.03
C TYR A 239 1.11 -0.58 -7.00
N LEU A 240 -0.08 -0.22 -7.45
CA LEU A 240 -1.28 -0.13 -6.64
C LEU A 240 -2.08 -1.42 -6.81
N ASP A 241 -2.34 -2.13 -5.71
CA ASP A 241 -3.28 -3.25 -5.72
C ASP A 241 -4.71 -2.72 -5.55
N THR A 242 -5.49 -2.81 -6.61
CA THR A 242 -6.88 -2.33 -6.62
C THR A 242 -7.81 -3.13 -5.72
N ALA A 243 -7.41 -4.34 -5.30
CA ALA A 243 -8.19 -5.16 -4.38
C ALA A 243 -8.04 -4.69 -2.92
N THR A 244 -6.87 -4.16 -2.55
CA THR A 244 -6.57 -3.73 -1.18
C THR A 244 -6.46 -2.21 -1.02
N GLY A 245 -6.28 -1.46 -2.12
CA GLY A 245 -6.00 -0.02 -2.12
C GLY A 245 -4.57 0.32 -1.64
N ARG A 246 -3.70 -0.68 -1.51
CA ARG A 246 -2.34 -0.50 -1.01
C ARG A 246 -1.30 -0.55 -2.12
N LEU A 247 -0.19 0.11 -1.89
CA LEU A 247 0.97 0.01 -2.75
C LEU A 247 1.77 -1.26 -2.40
N GLY A 248 2.36 -1.88 -3.42
CA GLY A 248 3.36 -2.92 -3.28
C GLY A 248 4.58 -2.59 -4.12
N GLN A 249 5.67 -3.28 -3.91
CA GLN A 249 6.93 -3.06 -4.61
C GLN A 249 7.25 -4.23 -5.52
N TRP A 250 7.60 -3.96 -6.77
CA TRP A 250 8.15 -4.97 -7.67
C TRP A 250 9.60 -4.66 -8.03
N SER A 251 10.33 -5.69 -8.44
CA SER A 251 11.65 -5.57 -9.01
C SER A 251 11.83 -6.63 -10.09
N ARG A 252 12.69 -6.34 -11.08
CA ARG A 252 13.08 -7.32 -12.10
C ARG A 252 13.67 -8.61 -11.51
N TYR A 253 14.34 -8.49 -10.37
CA TYR A 253 15.09 -9.58 -9.74
C TYR A 253 14.36 -10.23 -8.57
N ASN A 254 13.21 -9.72 -8.17
CA ASN A 254 12.41 -10.31 -7.10
C ASN A 254 11.49 -11.36 -7.68
N GLU A 255 11.64 -12.58 -7.26
CA GLU A 255 10.75 -13.68 -7.62
C GLU A 255 9.34 -13.48 -7.04
N ALA A 256 9.22 -12.82 -5.90
CA ALA A 256 7.96 -12.43 -5.30
C ALA A 256 7.93 -10.94 -4.99
N PRO A 257 6.97 -10.17 -5.52
CA PRO A 257 6.77 -8.78 -5.16
C PRO A 257 6.50 -8.64 -3.66
N ARG A 258 7.06 -7.60 -3.05
CA ARG A 258 6.76 -7.27 -1.65
C ARG A 258 5.38 -6.66 -1.58
N GLU A 259 4.52 -7.27 -0.80
CA GLU A 259 3.18 -6.80 -0.55
C GLU A 259 3.19 -5.74 0.57
N GLU A 260 2.17 -4.88 0.52
CA GLU A 260 1.73 -3.96 1.57
C GLU A 260 2.73 -2.91 2.04
N LEU A 261 2.79 -1.87 1.23
CA LEU A 261 3.17 -0.54 1.69
C LEU A 261 1.89 0.25 2.08
N ASP A 262 2.06 1.55 2.31
CA ASP A 262 0.95 2.47 2.55
C ASP A 262 0.00 2.58 1.34
N THR A 263 -1.13 3.27 1.51
CA THR A 263 -1.99 3.68 0.40
C THR A 263 -1.28 4.73 -0.47
N LEU A 264 -1.78 4.94 -1.69
CA LEU A 264 -1.27 5.98 -2.59
C LEU A 264 -1.37 7.38 -1.96
N VAL A 265 -2.49 7.67 -1.28
CA VAL A 265 -2.69 8.91 -0.53
C VAL A 265 -1.58 9.11 0.51
N THR A 266 -1.42 8.16 1.42
CA THR A 266 -0.41 8.25 2.49
C THR A 266 1.01 8.34 1.94
N TYR A 267 1.31 7.67 0.82
CA TYR A 267 2.62 7.77 0.18
C TYR A 267 2.91 9.18 -0.32
N LEU A 268 1.95 9.85 -0.97
CA LEU A 268 2.10 11.21 -1.45
C LEU A 268 2.12 12.23 -0.31
N GLU A 269 1.28 12.05 0.72
CA GLU A 269 1.30 12.90 1.92
C GLU A 269 2.67 12.85 2.62
N LYS A 270 3.21 11.64 2.83
CA LYS A 270 4.56 11.48 3.39
C LYS A 270 5.63 12.15 2.53
N ALA A 271 5.55 12.04 1.20
CA ALA A 271 6.46 12.73 0.30
C ALA A 271 6.35 14.27 0.47
N ALA A 272 5.14 14.82 0.54
CA ALA A 272 4.91 16.23 0.78
C ALA A 272 5.46 16.69 2.15
N ASP A 273 5.19 15.92 3.21
CA ASP A 273 5.68 16.19 4.57
C ASP A 273 7.22 16.21 4.64
N MET A 274 7.88 15.28 3.94
CA MET A 274 9.35 15.24 3.87
C MET A 274 9.94 16.45 3.16
N LEU A 275 9.23 17.02 2.18
CA LEU A 275 9.65 18.24 1.49
C LEU A 275 9.40 19.50 2.34
N GLU A 276 8.26 19.58 3.03
CA GLU A 276 7.87 20.75 3.83
C GLU A 276 8.57 20.79 5.21
N ALA A 277 8.82 19.62 5.81
CA ALA A 277 9.45 19.50 7.13
C ALA A 277 10.60 18.47 7.12
N PRO A 278 11.67 18.69 6.35
CA PRO A 278 12.76 17.72 6.15
C PRO A 278 13.49 17.32 7.44
N ALA A 279 13.47 18.17 8.45
CA ALA A 279 14.04 17.86 9.77
C ALA A 279 13.28 16.72 10.48
N LEU A 280 12.01 16.52 10.18
CA LEU A 280 11.16 15.48 10.74
C LEU A 280 11.13 14.21 9.88
N ALA A 281 11.75 14.25 8.69
CA ALA A 281 11.77 13.12 7.77
C ALA A 281 12.54 11.94 8.37
N VAL A 282 11.86 10.80 8.47
CA VAL A 282 12.45 9.52 8.86
C VAL A 282 12.70 8.71 7.58
N GLY A 283 13.96 8.42 7.30
CA GLY A 283 14.37 7.66 6.10
C GLY A 283 15.12 8.52 5.10
N ASP A 284 14.64 8.57 3.86
CA ASP A 284 15.29 9.30 2.78
C ASP A 284 15.20 10.83 2.99
N LYS A 285 16.22 11.56 2.56
CA LYS A 285 16.29 13.01 2.77
C LYS A 285 16.27 13.75 1.45
N PRO A 286 15.41 14.78 1.31
CA PRO A 286 15.41 15.63 0.13
C PRO A 286 16.61 16.59 0.14
N GLY A 287 17.13 16.85 -1.04
CA GLY A 287 18.16 17.84 -1.29
C GLY A 287 18.10 18.31 -2.73
N LEU A 288 19.03 19.15 -3.14
CA LEU A 288 19.06 19.78 -4.44
C LEU A 288 20.40 19.54 -5.14
N ILE A 289 20.35 19.24 -6.44
CA ILE A 289 21.48 19.31 -7.35
C ILE A 289 21.07 20.18 -8.54
N GLY A 290 21.68 21.39 -8.63
CA GLY A 290 21.41 22.33 -9.75
C GLY A 290 19.95 22.75 -9.78
N GLY A 291 19.01 22.77 -9.77
CA GLY A 291 17.58 23.11 -9.78
C GLY A 291 16.69 21.88 -9.72
N ALA A 292 17.24 20.69 -9.53
CA ALA A 292 16.48 19.45 -9.41
C ALA A 292 16.44 18.95 -7.97
N LEU A 293 15.28 18.40 -7.57
CA LEU A 293 15.13 17.63 -6.34
C LEU A 293 15.84 16.29 -6.50
N VAL A 294 16.66 15.94 -5.50
CA VAL A 294 17.39 14.67 -5.45
C VAL A 294 17.32 14.09 -4.05
N TRP A 295 16.86 12.87 -3.94
CA TRP A 295 16.76 12.13 -2.68
C TRP A 295 18.08 11.42 -2.37
N LEU A 296 18.57 11.58 -1.13
CA LEU A 296 19.92 11.16 -0.72
C LEU A 296 20.18 9.67 -0.94
N SER A 297 19.18 8.80 -0.69
CA SER A 297 19.35 7.34 -0.78
C SER A 297 19.76 6.84 -2.17
N SER A 298 19.57 7.65 -3.20
CA SER A 298 19.85 7.31 -4.61
C SER A 298 20.84 8.26 -5.26
N VAL A 299 21.61 9.03 -4.47
CA VAL A 299 22.69 9.89 -4.98
C VAL A 299 23.89 9.02 -5.33
N ASP A 300 24.38 9.16 -6.57
CA ASP A 300 25.65 8.55 -6.96
C ASP A 300 26.79 9.18 -6.16
N PRO A 301 27.76 8.40 -5.63
CA PRO A 301 28.92 8.93 -4.89
C PRO A 301 29.67 10.03 -5.61
N THR A 302 29.71 10.01 -6.95
CA THR A 302 30.35 11.06 -7.76
C THR A 302 29.60 12.39 -7.74
N GLN A 303 28.37 12.40 -7.30
CA GLN A 303 27.50 13.58 -7.23
C GLN A 303 27.24 14.06 -5.79
N GLU A 304 27.68 13.31 -4.79
CA GLU A 304 27.49 13.66 -3.36
C GLU A 304 28.01 15.06 -3.03
N GLU A 305 29.15 15.46 -3.58
CA GLU A 305 29.72 16.81 -3.38
C GLU A 305 28.84 17.95 -3.92
N ARG A 306 27.99 17.65 -4.90
CA ARG A 306 27.06 18.62 -5.53
C ARG A 306 25.71 18.65 -4.84
N TRP A 307 25.36 17.59 -4.12
CA TRP A 307 24.10 17.48 -3.40
C TRP A 307 24.08 18.44 -2.20
N ARG A 308 23.02 19.22 -2.10
CA ARG A 308 22.78 20.16 -0.99
C ARG A 308 21.54 19.70 -0.24
N PRO A 309 21.65 19.36 1.07
CA PRO A 309 20.48 18.98 1.84
C PRO A 309 19.48 20.13 1.88
N TRP A 310 18.22 19.79 1.69
CA TRP A 310 17.14 20.70 1.94
C TRP A 310 16.87 20.74 3.44
N THR A 311 16.86 21.91 4.03
CA THR A 311 16.72 22.09 5.49
C THR A 311 15.42 22.80 5.89
N GLY A 312 14.62 23.25 4.90
CA GLY A 312 13.40 24.03 5.10
C GLY A 312 13.63 25.54 5.06
#